data_8c3828b68bbe48bf6c07a2c9de1b41ff
#
_entry.id   8c3828b68bbe48bf6c07a2c9de1b41ff
#
_cell.length_a   1.000
_cell.length_b   1.000
_cell.length_c   1.000
_cell.angle_alpha   90.00
_cell.angle_beta   90.00
_cell.angle_gamma   90.00
#
_symmetry.space_group_name_H-M   'P 1'
#
loop_
_entity.id
_entity.type
_entity.pdbx_description
1 polymer ?
#
loop_
_entity_poly.entity_id
_entity_poly.type
_entity_poly.pdbx_seq_one_letter_code
_entity_poly.pdbx_strand_id
1 'polypeptide(L)'
;MNLTLRSFLPSLFLSAIFLAAGEKPNIVVFISDDLGRLDTSIHGSKDVRTPTMDLLAAGGMTFDDAYVASPSCCPSRFSLLTGLMPARHGAHPNHSQVKPGTKFLMPILKKMGFHIVSFGKIAHGNRDFEGMDFNNPKRTGMSVEVEKYFGKTKIEGPVCLLVGDRRPHVEWTKEMNYDPKKVTLPPFFIDTKETREHWVRYLTDVEGMDEEMGRVLKFAEKKFGKDFIFLFTSDHGGQWPFGKWNLYDYGTRVPLQVYWPGKIKEGVRTNAMVSGVDILPTLIDVAGGKVPKGIDGQSFAPVLLGKTKVHRDKIFTTNTGDKEMNVFPIRSVRMGRYKYIHNLRPDAYHTNHSDRLRSDGRGAYWHSWYDAAKTDPKAAEIVKRYHTRPEFELFDLQKDPSELHNLAKRKKFQIKLRELSAELKKWTTEQGDDLLPHQEPYLTKHPIPEIKRPSKEKK
;
A
#
# COMPACT_ATOMS: atom_id res chain seq x y z
N MET A 1 13.63 85.94 4.60
CA MET A 1 14.51 84.78 4.86
C MET A 1 13.63 83.57 4.84
N ASN A 2 13.42 82.99 3.64
CA ASN A 2 12.52 81.82 3.44
C ASN A 2 13.37 80.57 3.26
N LEU A 3 13.32 79.65 4.25
CA LEU A 3 13.90 78.33 4.13
C LEU A 3 12.87 77.33 3.52
N THR A 4 13.17 76.88 2.34
CA THR A 4 12.43 75.79 1.69
C THR A 4 13.01 74.43 2.12
N LEU A 5 12.23 73.65 2.89
CA LEU A 5 12.54 72.26 3.23
C LEU A 5 12.26 71.39 1.98
N ARG A 6 13.32 70.77 1.45
CA ARG A 6 13.18 69.71 0.43
C ARG A 6 13.10 68.39 1.18
N SER A 7 11.92 67.76 1.09
CA SER A 7 11.67 66.37 1.56
C SER A 7 12.24 65.37 0.55
N PHE A 8 13.24 64.57 1.02
CA PHE A 8 13.74 63.38 0.32
C PHE A 8 12.84 62.21 0.68
N LEU A 9 12.07 61.68 -0.29
CA LEU A 9 11.46 60.33 -0.16
C LEU A 9 12.48 59.29 -0.59
N PRO A 10 12.79 58.25 0.25
CA PRO A 10 13.56 57.11 -0.23
C PRO A 10 12.64 56.21 -1.04
N SER A 11 12.99 56.02 -2.32
CA SER A 11 12.39 54.97 -3.17
C SER A 11 12.78 53.59 -2.66
N LEU A 12 11.86 52.92 -2.00
CA LEU A 12 12.01 51.48 -1.72
C LEU A 12 11.92 50.72 -3.03
N PHE A 13 13.06 50.27 -3.55
CA PHE A 13 13.10 49.24 -4.59
C PHE A 13 12.70 47.90 -3.95
N LEU A 14 11.45 47.50 -4.15
CA LEU A 14 10.99 46.14 -3.88
C LEU A 14 11.59 45.24 -4.96
N SER A 15 12.76 44.67 -4.71
CA SER A 15 13.31 43.60 -5.52
C SER A 15 12.40 42.41 -5.34
N ALA A 16 11.48 42.18 -6.27
CA ALA A 16 10.78 40.90 -6.39
C ALA A 16 11.82 39.83 -6.67
N ILE A 17 12.15 39.06 -5.64
CA ILE A 17 12.90 37.82 -5.81
C ILE A 17 11.96 36.87 -6.57
N PHE A 18 12.10 36.85 -7.88
CA PHE A 18 11.62 35.72 -8.68
C PHE A 18 12.43 34.51 -8.19
N LEU A 19 11.85 33.71 -7.29
CA LEU A 19 12.30 32.34 -7.16
C LEU A 19 12.16 31.75 -8.57
N ALA A 20 13.28 31.49 -9.22
CA ALA A 20 13.30 30.67 -10.43
C ALA A 20 12.51 29.41 -10.08
N ALA A 21 11.42 29.16 -10.80
CA ALA A 21 10.67 27.92 -10.68
C ALA A 21 11.68 26.81 -11.02
N GLY A 22 12.17 26.12 -9.99
CA GLY A 22 13.10 25.02 -10.16
C GLY A 22 12.52 24.03 -11.18
N GLU A 23 13.35 23.45 -12.01
CA GLU A 23 12.91 22.42 -12.95
C GLU A 23 12.16 21.34 -12.19
N LYS A 24 11.00 20.93 -12.74
CA LYS A 24 10.16 19.89 -12.14
C LYS A 24 10.91 18.58 -12.18
N PRO A 25 11.09 17.87 -11.05
CA PRO A 25 11.81 16.60 -11.07
C PRO A 25 11.06 15.55 -11.90
N ASN A 26 11.79 14.66 -12.53
CA ASN A 26 11.18 13.45 -13.06
C ASN A 26 10.64 12.61 -11.90
N ILE A 27 9.52 11.95 -12.10
CA ILE A 27 8.85 11.12 -11.08
C ILE A 27 8.92 9.67 -11.53
N VAL A 28 9.43 8.80 -10.67
CA VAL A 28 9.39 7.34 -10.84
C VAL A 28 8.66 6.74 -9.65
N VAL A 29 7.58 6.02 -9.92
CA VAL A 29 6.82 5.31 -8.89
C VAL A 29 6.88 3.82 -9.20
N PHE A 30 7.42 3.03 -8.28
CA PHE A 30 7.43 1.58 -8.35
C PHE A 30 6.48 1.00 -7.31
N ILE A 31 5.51 0.19 -7.76
CA ILE A 31 4.49 -0.41 -6.90
C ILE A 31 4.58 -1.93 -7.03
N SER A 32 4.89 -2.63 -5.93
CA SER A 32 4.73 -4.09 -5.85
C SER A 32 3.27 -4.49 -5.62
N ASP A 33 2.97 -5.75 -5.83
CA ASP A 33 1.63 -6.34 -5.67
C ASP A 33 1.71 -7.42 -4.57
N ASP A 34 0.99 -7.25 -3.46
CA ASP A 34 0.92 -8.21 -2.35
C ASP A 34 2.23 -8.31 -1.49
N LEU A 35 2.92 -7.21 -1.21
CA LEU A 35 4.13 -7.23 -0.38
C LEU A 35 3.92 -6.58 0.98
N GLY A 36 4.04 -7.38 2.04
CA GLY A 36 4.00 -6.90 3.42
C GLY A 36 5.31 -6.22 3.83
N ARG A 37 5.21 -5.26 4.76
CA ARG A 37 6.40 -4.56 5.29
C ARG A 37 7.40 -5.53 5.91
N LEU A 38 6.93 -6.50 6.71
CA LEU A 38 7.79 -7.44 7.45
C LEU A 38 8.50 -8.46 6.55
N ASP A 39 8.11 -8.54 5.29
CA ASP A 39 8.63 -9.51 4.32
C ASP A 39 9.83 -8.95 3.52
N THR A 40 10.50 -7.91 4.06
CA THR A 40 11.64 -7.22 3.43
C THR A 40 12.83 -7.11 4.40
N SER A 41 14.08 -7.14 3.87
CA SER A 41 15.32 -7.04 4.68
C SER A 41 15.36 -5.76 5.51
N ILE A 42 14.99 -4.63 4.93
CA ILE A 42 15.00 -3.31 5.57
C ILE A 42 14.09 -3.21 6.80
N HIS A 43 13.12 -4.10 6.93
CA HIS A 43 12.20 -4.16 8.08
C HIS A 43 12.41 -5.38 8.98
N GLY A 44 13.53 -6.06 8.80
CA GLY A 44 14.04 -7.07 9.74
C GLY A 44 13.85 -8.52 9.32
N SER A 45 13.31 -8.81 8.13
CA SER A 45 13.36 -10.16 7.60
C SER A 45 14.83 -10.55 7.34
N LYS A 46 15.24 -11.69 7.93
CA LYS A 46 16.59 -12.25 7.73
C LYS A 46 16.63 -13.30 6.63
N ASP A 47 15.46 -13.66 6.12
CA ASP A 47 15.27 -14.80 5.22
C ASP A 47 15.18 -14.40 3.75
N VAL A 48 15.11 -13.08 3.45
CA VAL A 48 14.96 -12.56 2.09
C VAL A 48 16.05 -11.53 1.77
N ARG A 49 16.52 -11.55 0.54
CA ARG A 49 17.48 -10.58 0.01
C ARG A 49 16.76 -9.52 -0.80
N THR A 50 16.83 -8.28 -0.35
CA THR A 50 16.26 -7.12 -1.04
C THR A 50 17.27 -5.97 -1.14
N PRO A 51 18.41 -6.19 -1.88
CA PRO A 51 19.51 -5.23 -1.93
C PRO A 51 19.15 -3.89 -2.55
N THR A 52 18.15 -3.84 -3.43
CA THR A 52 17.67 -2.57 -3.99
C THR A 52 16.95 -1.75 -2.93
N MET A 53 16.14 -2.38 -2.07
CA MET A 53 15.52 -1.69 -0.94
C MET A 53 16.56 -1.19 0.06
N ASP A 54 17.64 -1.97 0.30
CA ASP A 54 18.75 -1.55 1.16
C ASP A 54 19.46 -0.32 0.57
N LEU A 55 19.64 -0.27 -0.76
CA LEU A 55 20.20 0.89 -1.46
C LEU A 55 19.29 2.12 -1.34
N LEU A 56 17.99 1.96 -1.57
CA LEU A 56 17.02 3.05 -1.40
C LEU A 56 16.98 3.56 0.04
N ALA A 57 17.13 2.67 1.04
CA ALA A 57 17.19 3.05 2.45
C ALA A 57 18.47 3.83 2.77
N ALA A 58 19.59 3.43 2.22
CA ALA A 58 20.88 4.09 2.44
C ALA A 58 20.94 5.49 1.78
N GLY A 59 20.40 5.63 0.57
CA GLY A 59 20.45 6.90 -0.19
C GLY A 59 19.20 7.79 -0.04
N GLY A 60 18.18 7.37 0.72
CA GLY A 60 16.92 8.08 0.79
C GLY A 60 16.27 8.05 2.17
N MET A 61 14.94 8.04 2.19
CA MET A 61 14.13 8.02 3.40
C MET A 61 13.22 6.77 3.42
N THR A 62 13.24 6.05 4.54
CA THR A 62 12.37 4.89 4.80
C THR A 62 11.31 5.26 5.84
N PHE A 63 10.05 4.98 5.53
CA PHE A 63 8.93 5.18 6.44
C PHE A 63 8.57 3.86 7.12
N ASP A 64 8.66 3.85 8.45
CA ASP A 64 8.29 2.69 9.26
C ASP A 64 6.78 2.53 9.44
N ASP A 65 6.03 3.61 9.36
CA ASP A 65 4.60 3.69 9.61
C ASP A 65 3.81 4.14 8.36
N ALA A 66 3.98 3.40 7.25
CA ALA A 66 3.21 3.60 6.03
C ALA A 66 2.08 2.56 5.91
N TYR A 67 0.86 3.02 5.62
CA TYR A 67 -0.36 2.23 5.60
C TYR A 67 -1.12 2.42 4.30
N VAL A 68 -1.75 1.36 3.81
CA VAL A 68 -2.70 1.44 2.71
C VAL A 68 -4.09 1.86 3.20
N ALA A 69 -4.92 2.40 2.31
CA ALA A 69 -6.31 2.74 2.63
C ALA A 69 -7.20 1.48 2.73
N SER A 70 -6.83 0.43 1.99
CA SER A 70 -7.52 -0.86 1.98
C SER A 70 -6.55 -1.98 1.59
N PRO A 71 -6.57 -3.14 2.26
CA PRO A 71 -5.68 -4.25 1.95
C PRO A 71 -6.21 -5.13 0.79
N SER A 72 -6.55 -4.50 -0.31
CA SER A 72 -7.04 -5.15 -1.54
C SER A 72 -6.68 -4.31 -2.77
N CYS A 73 -6.29 -4.96 -3.86
CA CYS A 73 -5.66 -4.33 -5.03
C CYS A 73 -6.45 -3.12 -5.58
N CYS A 74 -7.72 -3.32 -5.90
CA CYS A 74 -8.55 -2.30 -6.56
C CYS A 74 -8.75 -1.06 -5.68
N PRO A 75 -9.29 -1.17 -4.44
CA PRO A 75 -9.52 0.00 -3.60
C PRO A 75 -8.22 0.67 -3.16
N SER A 76 -7.14 -0.09 -2.89
CA SER A 76 -5.85 0.48 -2.52
C SER A 76 -5.23 1.31 -3.66
N ARG A 77 -5.12 0.74 -4.85
CA ARG A 77 -4.51 1.41 -6.01
C ARG A 77 -5.31 2.63 -6.43
N PHE A 78 -6.64 2.58 -6.37
CA PHE A 78 -7.44 3.77 -6.63
C PHE A 78 -7.26 4.85 -5.55
N SER A 79 -7.16 4.47 -4.27
CA SER A 79 -6.83 5.42 -3.21
C SER A 79 -5.48 6.12 -3.44
N LEU A 80 -4.46 5.35 -3.84
CA LEU A 80 -3.13 5.87 -4.17
C LEU A 80 -3.16 6.87 -5.34
N LEU A 81 -3.94 6.55 -6.39
CA LEU A 81 -3.98 7.35 -7.63
C LEU A 81 -4.98 8.51 -7.59
N THR A 82 -5.88 8.58 -6.60
CA THR A 82 -6.94 9.61 -6.49
C THR A 82 -6.80 10.49 -5.26
N GLY A 83 -6.07 10.03 -4.23
CA GLY A 83 -6.01 10.70 -2.93
C GLY A 83 -7.31 10.61 -2.14
N LEU A 84 -8.22 9.68 -2.50
CA LEU A 84 -9.51 9.46 -1.85
C LEU A 84 -9.57 8.11 -1.16
N MET A 85 -10.29 8.05 -0.05
CA MET A 85 -10.61 6.78 0.62
C MET A 85 -11.66 5.98 -0.18
N PRO A 86 -11.74 4.64 0.00
CA PRO A 86 -12.63 3.77 -0.77
C PRO A 86 -14.09 4.22 -0.80
N ALA A 87 -14.66 4.67 0.32
CA ALA A 87 -16.03 5.19 0.38
C ALA A 87 -16.24 6.40 -0.54
N ARG A 88 -15.23 7.25 -0.68
CA ARG A 88 -15.31 8.47 -1.47
C ARG A 88 -15.08 8.24 -2.95
N HIS A 89 -14.10 7.43 -3.33
CA HIS A 89 -13.93 7.08 -4.74
C HIS A 89 -14.89 5.98 -5.24
N GLY A 90 -15.59 5.28 -4.33
CA GLY A 90 -16.67 4.34 -4.65
C GLY A 90 -16.25 2.90 -4.95
N ALA A 91 -14.96 2.62 -5.14
CA ALA A 91 -14.48 1.28 -5.37
C ALA A 91 -14.16 0.57 -4.04
N HIS A 92 -15.19 0.24 -3.24
CA HIS A 92 -15.05 -0.41 -1.95
C HIS A 92 -14.60 -1.88 -2.05
N PRO A 93 -15.32 -2.77 -2.78
CA PRO A 93 -14.88 -4.13 -2.98
C PRO A 93 -13.74 -4.20 -4.00
N ASN A 94 -12.98 -5.26 -3.94
CA ASN A 94 -12.06 -5.57 -5.03
C ASN A 94 -12.81 -5.80 -6.35
N HIS A 95 -12.18 -5.54 -7.50
CA HIS A 95 -12.76 -5.62 -8.84
C HIS A 95 -13.93 -4.66 -9.13
N SER A 96 -14.16 -3.65 -8.29
CA SER A 96 -15.17 -2.62 -8.53
C SER A 96 -14.63 -1.41 -9.30
N GLN A 97 -15.48 -0.43 -9.56
CA GLN A 97 -15.18 0.77 -10.35
C GLN A 97 -15.25 2.00 -9.44
N VAL A 98 -14.45 3.03 -9.75
CA VAL A 98 -14.61 4.34 -9.14
C VAL A 98 -15.86 5.05 -9.66
N LYS A 99 -16.37 5.97 -8.85
CA LYS A 99 -17.50 6.84 -9.23
C LYS A 99 -17.14 7.67 -10.48
N PRO A 100 -18.09 7.93 -11.39
CA PRO A 100 -17.88 8.84 -12.50
C PRO A 100 -17.37 10.20 -12.03
N GLY A 101 -16.47 10.82 -12.79
CA GLY A 101 -15.88 12.13 -12.47
C GLY A 101 -14.77 12.09 -11.40
N THR A 102 -14.40 10.93 -10.88
CA THR A 102 -13.25 10.79 -9.96
C THR A 102 -11.95 11.20 -10.68
N LYS A 103 -11.22 12.16 -10.09
CA LYS A 103 -9.96 12.69 -10.66
C LYS A 103 -8.79 11.79 -10.26
N PHE A 104 -7.96 11.48 -11.24
CA PHE A 104 -6.73 10.70 -11.07
C PHE A 104 -5.48 11.58 -11.13
N LEU A 105 -4.35 11.03 -10.69
CA LEU A 105 -3.04 11.69 -10.73
C LEU A 105 -2.63 12.09 -12.16
N MET A 106 -2.81 11.19 -13.13
CA MET A 106 -2.28 11.36 -14.48
C MET A 106 -2.79 12.62 -15.20
N PRO A 107 -4.10 12.93 -15.28
CA PRO A 107 -4.58 14.16 -15.88
C PRO A 107 -4.04 15.43 -15.22
N ILE A 108 -3.76 15.38 -13.90
CA ILE A 108 -3.21 16.52 -13.16
C ILE A 108 -1.76 16.78 -13.58
N LEU A 109 -0.92 15.74 -13.54
CA LEU A 109 0.47 15.84 -13.97
C LEU A 109 0.60 16.19 -15.48
N LYS A 110 -0.31 15.65 -16.31
CA LYS A 110 -0.37 16.00 -17.75
C LYS A 110 -0.56 17.50 -17.96
N LYS A 111 -1.49 18.11 -17.22
CA LYS A 111 -1.71 19.58 -17.24
C LYS A 111 -0.50 20.35 -16.72
N MET A 112 0.35 19.75 -15.93
CA MET A 112 1.62 20.33 -15.48
C MET A 112 2.76 20.14 -16.47
N GLY A 113 2.53 19.52 -17.64
CA GLY A 113 3.49 19.30 -18.70
C GLY A 113 4.30 18.01 -18.59
N PHE A 114 3.91 17.07 -17.73
CA PHE A 114 4.57 15.77 -17.66
C PHE A 114 4.23 14.89 -18.86
N HIS A 115 5.24 14.15 -19.34
CA HIS A 115 5.06 13.00 -20.20
C HIS A 115 4.85 11.77 -19.32
N ILE A 116 3.69 11.10 -19.44
CA ILE A 116 3.25 10.09 -18.48
C ILE A 116 3.22 8.71 -19.13
N VAL A 117 4.02 7.80 -18.60
CA VAL A 117 4.14 6.44 -19.11
C VAL A 117 3.96 5.41 -18.00
N SER A 118 3.33 4.29 -18.31
CA SER A 118 3.14 3.21 -17.34
C SER A 118 3.49 1.85 -17.92
N PHE A 119 4.03 1.00 -17.03
CA PHE A 119 4.39 -0.38 -17.33
C PHE A 119 3.91 -1.30 -16.21
N GLY A 120 3.31 -2.43 -16.58
CA GLY A 120 2.81 -3.42 -15.63
C GLY A 120 1.49 -3.05 -14.97
N LYS A 121 1.30 -3.47 -13.71
CA LYS A 121 0.05 -3.32 -12.96
C LYS A 121 0.03 -2.03 -12.15
N ILE A 122 -0.40 -0.91 -12.72
CA ILE A 122 -0.56 0.35 -12.00
C ILE A 122 -1.91 0.43 -11.31
N ALA A 123 -2.97 0.01 -11.98
CA ALA A 123 -4.31 -0.10 -11.40
C ALA A 123 -4.89 -1.50 -11.61
N HIS A 124 -6.08 -1.73 -11.08
CA HIS A 124 -6.75 -3.01 -11.26
C HIS A 124 -7.38 -3.10 -12.66
N GLY A 125 -7.01 -4.14 -13.41
CA GLY A 125 -7.34 -4.28 -14.83
C GLY A 125 -6.34 -3.56 -15.76
N ASN A 126 -6.43 -3.87 -17.05
CA ASN A 126 -5.68 -3.16 -18.09
C ASN A 126 -6.46 -1.89 -18.46
N ARG A 127 -6.11 -0.76 -17.83
CA ARG A 127 -6.82 0.49 -18.07
C ARG A 127 -5.87 1.53 -18.63
N ASP A 128 -6.30 2.13 -19.72
CA ASP A 128 -5.79 3.40 -20.17
C ASP A 128 -6.50 4.48 -19.37
N PHE A 129 -5.74 5.21 -18.57
CA PHE A 129 -6.25 6.36 -17.84
C PHE A 129 -6.11 7.61 -18.71
N GLU A 130 -7.09 8.49 -18.64
CA GLU A 130 -6.97 9.82 -19.22
C GLU A 130 -5.66 10.47 -18.77
N GLY A 131 -4.94 11.08 -19.73
CA GLY A 131 -3.66 11.76 -19.47
C GLY A 131 -2.41 10.90 -19.58
N MET A 132 -2.51 9.60 -19.83
CA MET A 132 -1.36 8.77 -20.15
C MET A 132 -0.94 8.96 -21.62
N ASP A 133 0.37 9.07 -21.85
CA ASP A 133 0.98 9.08 -23.19
C ASP A 133 1.26 7.67 -23.69
N PHE A 134 1.53 6.74 -22.76
CA PHE A 134 1.78 5.34 -23.07
C PHE A 134 1.44 4.43 -21.90
N ASN A 135 0.85 3.27 -22.21
CA ASN A 135 0.56 2.23 -21.24
C ASN A 135 0.92 0.86 -21.81
N ASN A 136 1.80 0.14 -21.11
CA ASN A 136 2.14 -1.25 -21.42
C ASN A 136 1.76 -2.16 -20.23
N PRO A 137 0.63 -2.88 -20.28
CA PRO A 137 0.16 -3.69 -19.16
C PRO A 137 0.92 -5.03 -18.98
N LYS A 138 2.01 -5.25 -19.70
CA LYS A 138 2.85 -6.45 -19.57
C LYS A 138 3.41 -6.56 -18.16
N ARG A 139 3.21 -7.71 -17.53
CA ARG A 139 3.42 -7.91 -16.08
C ARG A 139 4.79 -8.48 -15.71
N THR A 140 5.67 -8.69 -16.68
CA THR A 140 7.02 -9.24 -16.50
C THR A 140 7.99 -8.52 -17.42
N GLY A 141 9.25 -8.33 -16.96
CA GLY A 141 10.29 -7.66 -17.74
C GLY A 141 9.96 -6.20 -18.05
N MET A 142 9.36 -5.48 -17.09
CA MET A 142 9.00 -4.07 -17.26
C MET A 142 10.20 -3.20 -17.53
N SER A 143 11.35 -3.47 -16.88
CA SER A 143 12.60 -2.73 -17.11
C SER A 143 13.05 -2.76 -18.56
N VAL A 144 12.95 -3.91 -19.22
CA VAL A 144 13.28 -4.08 -20.65
C VAL A 144 12.32 -3.26 -21.52
N GLU A 145 11.03 -3.29 -21.22
CA GLU A 145 10.03 -2.53 -21.97
C GLU A 145 10.19 -1.00 -21.75
N VAL A 146 10.59 -0.57 -20.53
CA VAL A 146 10.95 0.82 -20.22
C VAL A 146 12.13 1.25 -21.10
N GLU A 147 13.24 0.52 -21.08
CA GLU A 147 14.42 0.85 -21.88
C GLU A 147 14.10 0.92 -23.38
N LYS A 148 13.33 -0.04 -23.89
CA LYS A 148 12.88 -0.09 -25.28
C LYS A 148 12.01 1.11 -25.67
N TYR A 149 11.08 1.54 -24.79
CA TYR A 149 10.24 2.71 -25.04
C TYR A 149 11.08 3.98 -25.12
N PHE A 150 11.91 4.24 -24.10
CA PHE A 150 12.73 5.44 -24.03
C PHE A 150 13.87 5.48 -25.06
N GLY A 151 14.29 4.32 -25.58
CA GLY A 151 15.25 4.22 -26.69
C GLY A 151 14.67 4.63 -28.05
N LYS A 152 13.34 4.59 -28.19
CA LYS A 152 12.62 4.89 -29.44
C LYS A 152 11.86 6.22 -29.42
N THR A 153 11.60 6.78 -28.25
CA THR A 153 10.74 7.95 -28.06
C THR A 153 11.55 9.14 -27.59
N LYS A 154 11.59 10.20 -28.39
CA LYS A 154 12.10 11.50 -27.94
C LYS A 154 11.06 12.14 -27.04
N ILE A 155 11.42 12.45 -25.80
CA ILE A 155 10.55 13.08 -24.82
C ILE A 155 11.13 14.44 -24.46
N GLU A 156 10.29 15.44 -24.52
CA GLU A 156 10.57 16.80 -24.08
C GLU A 156 9.82 17.08 -22.76
N GLY A 157 10.49 17.70 -21.80
CA GLY A 157 9.93 18.02 -20.49
C GLY A 157 10.04 16.87 -19.46
N PRO A 158 9.44 17.09 -18.28
CA PRO A 158 9.52 16.14 -17.18
C PRO A 158 8.70 14.87 -17.44
N VAL A 159 9.21 13.75 -16.91
CA VAL A 159 8.58 12.42 -17.07
C VAL A 159 7.95 11.96 -15.77
N CYS A 160 6.77 11.34 -15.86
CA CYS A 160 6.21 10.51 -14.80
C CYS A 160 6.18 9.05 -15.28
N LEU A 161 7.11 8.24 -14.76
CA LEU A 161 7.23 6.81 -15.03
C LEU A 161 6.57 6.02 -13.90
N LEU A 162 5.50 5.30 -14.22
CA LEU A 162 4.79 4.43 -13.30
C LEU A 162 5.11 2.97 -13.64
N VAL A 163 5.65 2.22 -12.69
CA VAL A 163 5.98 0.80 -12.86
C VAL A 163 5.28 -0.04 -11.80
N GLY A 164 4.52 -1.04 -12.21
CA GLY A 164 3.80 -1.93 -11.32
C GLY A 164 4.23 -3.37 -11.51
N ASP A 165 5.08 -3.90 -10.63
CA ASP A 165 5.42 -5.32 -10.65
C ASP A 165 4.28 -6.14 -10.05
N ARG A 166 3.95 -7.26 -10.68
CA ARG A 166 2.94 -8.18 -10.16
C ARG A 166 3.46 -8.98 -8.96
N ARG A 167 4.74 -9.13 -8.79
CA ARG A 167 5.33 -9.90 -7.70
C ARG A 167 5.26 -9.14 -6.36
N PRO A 168 5.10 -9.86 -5.26
CA PRO A 168 4.92 -11.30 -5.08
C PRO A 168 3.45 -11.80 -5.07
N HIS A 169 2.56 -11.21 -5.88
CA HIS A 169 1.18 -11.70 -6.01
C HIS A 169 1.13 -13.14 -6.53
N VAL A 170 0.22 -13.92 -6.00
CA VAL A 170 -0.04 -15.30 -6.46
C VAL A 170 -0.35 -15.38 -7.98
N GLU A 171 -0.03 -16.46 -8.68
CA GLU A 171 0.52 -17.72 -8.18
C GLU A 171 2.03 -17.58 -8.04
N TRP A 172 2.57 -17.95 -6.87
CA TRP A 172 3.99 -17.86 -6.61
C TRP A 172 4.79 -18.82 -7.49
N THR A 173 6.03 -18.43 -7.81
CA THR A 173 6.97 -19.26 -8.59
C THR A 173 7.10 -20.67 -7.99
N LYS A 174 7.52 -21.61 -8.81
CA LYS A 174 7.91 -22.94 -8.34
C LYS A 174 9.36 -23.01 -7.87
N GLU A 175 10.15 -21.99 -8.19
CA GLU A 175 11.53 -21.86 -7.77
C GLU A 175 11.60 -21.56 -6.27
N MET A 176 12.65 -22.06 -5.62
CA MET A 176 12.92 -21.90 -4.20
C MET A 176 14.38 -21.49 -4.01
N ASN A 177 14.66 -20.19 -3.89
CA ASN A 177 16.01 -19.66 -3.71
C ASN A 177 16.51 -19.77 -2.25
N TYR A 178 15.66 -20.24 -1.35
CA TYR A 178 15.93 -20.40 0.09
C TYR A 178 15.61 -21.80 0.56
N ASP A 179 16.26 -22.24 1.66
CA ASP A 179 15.97 -23.54 2.29
C ASP A 179 14.70 -23.44 3.17
N PRO A 180 13.63 -24.19 2.86
CA PRO A 180 12.41 -24.17 3.66
C PRO A 180 12.61 -24.50 5.14
N LYS A 181 13.66 -25.27 5.49
CA LYS A 181 13.97 -25.64 6.88
C LYS A 181 14.58 -24.49 7.68
N LYS A 182 15.14 -23.46 7.01
CA LYS A 182 15.88 -22.37 7.66
C LYS A 182 15.08 -21.07 7.78
N VAL A 183 13.99 -20.93 7.01
CA VAL A 183 13.17 -19.71 7.06
C VAL A 183 12.37 -19.58 8.34
N THR A 184 12.17 -18.35 8.78
CA THR A 184 11.35 -18.00 9.94
C THR A 184 9.94 -17.68 9.47
N LEU A 185 8.94 -18.38 9.99
CA LEU A 185 7.54 -18.10 9.70
C LEU A 185 6.99 -16.99 10.62
N PRO A 186 6.06 -16.16 10.15
CA PRO A 186 5.30 -15.26 11.02
C PRO A 186 4.63 -16.01 12.18
N PRO A 187 4.55 -15.40 13.38
CA PRO A 187 4.09 -16.10 14.60
C PRO A 187 2.63 -16.54 14.58
N PHE A 188 1.87 -16.05 13.62
CA PHE A 188 0.46 -16.43 13.40
C PHE A 188 0.30 -17.44 12.25
N PHE A 189 1.39 -18.00 11.72
CA PHE A 189 1.33 -19.12 10.77
C PHE A 189 1.40 -20.46 11.51
N ILE A 190 0.79 -21.48 10.91
CA ILE A 190 0.96 -22.87 11.34
C ILE A 190 2.18 -23.44 10.62
N ASP A 191 3.14 -23.91 11.39
CA ASP A 191 4.40 -24.45 10.89
C ASP A 191 4.18 -25.86 10.34
N THR A 192 4.02 -25.94 9.02
CA THR A 192 3.96 -27.20 8.28
C THR A 192 4.95 -27.18 7.12
N LYS A 193 5.28 -28.34 6.57
CA LYS A 193 6.14 -28.46 5.41
C LYS A 193 5.60 -27.62 4.24
N GLU A 194 4.31 -27.73 3.99
CA GLU A 194 3.62 -27.04 2.90
C GLU A 194 3.63 -25.51 3.08
N THR A 195 3.48 -25.05 4.33
CA THR A 195 3.60 -23.61 4.66
C THR A 195 4.99 -23.11 4.34
N ARG A 196 6.03 -23.81 4.78
CA ARG A 196 7.43 -23.43 4.56
C ARG A 196 7.81 -23.42 3.09
N GLU A 197 7.38 -24.40 2.31
CA GLU A 197 7.63 -24.47 0.86
C GLU A 197 6.95 -23.29 0.13
N HIS A 198 5.68 -22.98 0.43
CA HIS A 198 4.99 -21.84 -0.15
C HIS A 198 5.59 -20.51 0.31
N TRP A 199 6.06 -20.43 1.57
CA TRP A 199 6.72 -19.23 2.09
C TRP A 199 8.01 -18.94 1.34
N VAL A 200 8.86 -19.94 1.10
CA VAL A 200 10.08 -19.80 0.32
C VAL A 200 9.79 -19.35 -1.13
N ARG A 201 8.76 -19.90 -1.76
CA ARG A 201 8.34 -19.50 -3.12
C ARG A 201 7.91 -18.03 -3.14
N TYR A 202 7.16 -17.59 -2.14
CA TYR A 202 6.80 -16.18 -1.97
C TYR A 202 8.04 -15.29 -1.80
N LEU A 203 8.99 -15.66 -0.93
CA LEU A 203 10.23 -14.92 -0.74
C LEU A 203 11.10 -14.87 -1.99
N THR A 204 11.09 -15.94 -2.81
CA THR A 204 11.75 -15.96 -4.13
C THR A 204 11.14 -14.93 -5.09
N ASP A 205 9.82 -14.78 -5.08
CA ASP A 205 9.15 -13.73 -5.86
C ASP A 205 9.44 -12.32 -5.31
N VAL A 206 9.59 -12.15 -3.99
CA VAL A 206 10.03 -10.88 -3.39
C VAL A 206 11.42 -10.49 -3.86
N GLU A 207 12.38 -11.43 -3.87
CA GLU A 207 13.73 -11.22 -4.39
C GLU A 207 13.69 -10.81 -5.87
N GLY A 208 12.96 -11.53 -6.70
CA GLY A 208 12.83 -11.22 -8.14
C GLY A 208 12.16 -9.87 -8.42
N MET A 209 11.25 -9.41 -7.55
CA MET A 209 10.66 -8.07 -7.62
C MET A 209 11.70 -7.00 -7.27
N ASP A 210 12.50 -7.20 -6.22
CA ASP A 210 13.56 -6.27 -5.82
C ASP A 210 14.61 -6.11 -6.92
N GLU A 211 15.00 -7.20 -7.60
CA GLU A 211 15.89 -7.15 -8.76
C GLU A 211 15.30 -6.32 -9.91
N GLU A 212 14.02 -6.49 -10.22
CA GLU A 212 13.35 -5.72 -11.29
C GLU A 212 13.31 -4.24 -10.93
N MET A 213 13.00 -3.91 -9.67
CA MET A 213 13.08 -2.54 -9.15
C MET A 213 14.48 -1.96 -9.30
N GLY A 214 15.53 -2.74 -9.02
CA GLY A 214 16.92 -2.33 -9.19
C GLY A 214 17.28 -2.00 -10.63
N ARG A 215 16.76 -2.75 -11.61
CA ARG A 215 16.93 -2.45 -13.04
C ARG A 215 16.25 -1.14 -13.43
N VAL A 216 15.02 -0.91 -12.93
CA VAL A 216 14.29 0.35 -13.17
C VAL A 216 14.99 1.55 -12.52
N LEU A 217 15.52 1.39 -11.30
CA LEU A 217 16.29 2.44 -10.61
C LEU A 217 17.57 2.81 -11.40
N LYS A 218 18.34 1.82 -11.82
CA LYS A 218 19.54 2.03 -12.68
C LYS A 218 19.20 2.73 -13.99
N PHE A 219 18.08 2.37 -14.61
CA PHE A 219 17.56 3.08 -15.78
C PHE A 219 17.28 4.56 -15.45
N ALA A 220 16.57 4.85 -14.35
CA ALA A 220 16.25 6.20 -13.94
C ALA A 220 17.51 7.04 -13.67
N GLU A 221 18.48 6.51 -12.96
CA GLU A 221 19.78 7.15 -12.71
C GLU A 221 20.54 7.48 -14.03
N LYS A 222 20.58 6.51 -14.94
CA LYS A 222 21.21 6.71 -16.26
C LYS A 222 20.48 7.74 -17.12
N LYS A 223 19.13 7.76 -17.09
CA LYS A 223 18.30 8.60 -17.96
C LYS A 223 18.13 10.02 -17.43
N PHE A 224 17.96 10.18 -16.12
CA PHE A 224 17.60 11.45 -15.47
C PHE A 224 18.72 12.03 -14.60
N GLY A 225 19.84 11.32 -14.42
CA GLY A 225 20.95 11.74 -13.54
C GLY A 225 20.51 11.84 -12.09
N LYS A 226 20.54 13.05 -11.53
CA LYS A 226 20.05 13.34 -10.16
C LYS A 226 18.68 14.02 -10.13
N ASP A 227 18.14 14.33 -11.29
CA ASP A 227 16.89 15.08 -11.42
C ASP A 227 15.67 14.16 -11.47
N PHE A 228 15.51 13.32 -10.44
CA PHE A 228 14.32 12.50 -10.27
C PHE A 228 14.04 12.16 -8.82
N ILE A 229 12.78 11.91 -8.53
CA ILE A 229 12.31 11.29 -7.29
C ILE A 229 11.86 9.86 -7.60
N PHE A 230 12.36 8.88 -6.83
CA PHE A 230 11.94 7.49 -6.89
C PHE A 230 11.14 7.16 -5.63
N LEU A 231 9.90 6.75 -5.80
CA LEU A 231 9.02 6.31 -4.72
C LEU A 231 8.72 4.82 -4.90
N PHE A 232 9.08 4.02 -3.91
CA PHE A 232 8.72 2.61 -3.82
C PHE A 232 7.67 2.38 -2.75
N THR A 233 6.63 1.59 -3.07
CA THR A 233 5.64 1.09 -2.11
C THR A 233 5.00 -0.21 -2.61
N SER A 234 4.18 -0.84 -1.75
CA SER A 234 3.28 -1.92 -2.13
C SER A 234 1.83 -1.47 -2.10
N ASP A 235 0.98 -2.12 -2.87
CA ASP A 235 -0.45 -1.85 -2.83
C ASP A 235 -1.14 -2.39 -1.57
N HIS A 236 -0.64 -3.46 -0.95
CA HIS A 236 -1.03 -3.99 0.36
C HIS A 236 -0.11 -5.16 0.78
N GLY A 237 -0.38 -5.77 1.93
CA GLY A 237 0.36 -6.93 2.43
C GLY A 237 0.11 -8.22 1.64
N GLY A 238 0.93 -9.23 1.89
CA GLY A 238 0.93 -10.51 1.17
C GLY A 238 -0.40 -11.27 1.25
N GLN A 239 -0.68 -12.09 0.24
CA GLN A 239 -1.89 -12.94 0.21
C GLN A 239 -1.74 -14.15 1.14
N TRP A 240 -1.38 -13.86 2.37
CA TRP A 240 -1.25 -14.82 3.45
C TRP A 240 -2.38 -14.67 4.47
N PRO A 241 -2.63 -15.68 5.34
CA PRO A 241 -3.54 -15.52 6.46
C PRO A 241 -3.19 -14.28 7.27
N PHE A 242 -4.20 -13.49 7.66
CA PHE A 242 -4.08 -12.20 8.36
C PHE A 242 -3.40 -11.07 7.57
N GLY A 243 -3.00 -11.29 6.32
CA GLY A 243 -2.47 -10.32 5.38
C GLY A 243 -3.57 -9.66 4.52
N LYS A 244 -3.48 -9.77 3.19
CA LYS A 244 -4.49 -9.26 2.23
C LYS A 244 -5.93 -9.52 2.69
N TRP A 245 -6.83 -8.56 2.48
CA TRP A 245 -8.22 -8.49 2.96
C TRP A 245 -8.41 -8.40 4.49
N ASN A 246 -7.33 -8.22 5.26
CA ASN A 246 -7.37 -8.07 6.70
C ASN A 246 -6.84 -6.72 7.15
N LEU A 247 -7.37 -6.17 8.25
CA LEU A 247 -6.93 -4.87 8.77
C LEU A 247 -5.86 -4.97 9.85
N TYR A 248 -5.24 -6.13 10.05
CA TYR A 248 -4.01 -6.24 10.83
C TYR A 248 -2.84 -5.57 10.10
N ASP A 249 -1.81 -5.17 10.85
CA ASP A 249 -0.62 -4.52 10.27
C ASP A 249 0.03 -5.35 9.16
N TYR A 250 -0.05 -6.68 9.25
CA TYR A 250 0.46 -7.57 8.22
C TYR A 250 -0.25 -7.41 6.85
N GLY A 251 -1.51 -6.95 6.86
CA GLY A 251 -2.26 -6.66 5.63
C GLY A 251 -2.20 -5.20 5.20
N THR A 252 -2.08 -4.27 6.15
CA THR A 252 -2.26 -2.84 5.89
C THR A 252 -0.98 -2.02 5.92
N ARG A 253 0.07 -2.50 6.60
CA ARG A 253 1.35 -1.80 6.73
C ARG A 253 2.33 -2.28 5.68
N VAL A 254 2.77 -1.38 4.82
CA VAL A 254 3.56 -1.67 3.62
C VAL A 254 4.91 -0.96 3.66
N PRO A 255 5.92 -1.43 2.89
CA PRO A 255 7.13 -0.65 2.70
C PRO A 255 6.80 0.66 1.98
N LEU A 256 7.44 1.74 2.40
CA LEU A 256 7.46 3.02 1.69
C LEU A 256 8.86 3.60 1.78
N GLN A 257 9.48 3.81 0.63
CA GLN A 257 10.79 4.41 0.50
C GLN A 257 10.76 5.51 -0.55
N VAL A 258 11.45 6.60 -0.26
CA VAL A 258 11.63 7.71 -1.20
C VAL A 258 13.12 7.99 -1.34
N TYR A 259 13.60 7.93 -2.58
CA TYR A 259 14.96 8.30 -2.97
C TYR A 259 14.90 9.54 -3.86
N TRP A 260 15.54 10.63 -3.43
CA TRP A 260 15.56 11.90 -4.15
C TRP A 260 16.93 12.53 -4.01
N PRO A 261 17.87 12.20 -4.93
CA PRO A 261 19.27 12.55 -4.84
C PRO A 261 19.50 14.07 -4.66
N GLY A 262 20.25 14.44 -3.63
CA GLY A 262 20.62 15.85 -3.34
C GLY A 262 19.44 16.73 -2.87
N LYS A 263 18.24 16.20 -2.69
CA LYS A 263 17.07 16.96 -2.23
C LYS A 263 16.60 16.56 -0.83
N ILE A 264 16.73 15.28 -0.47
CA ILE A 264 16.41 14.78 0.87
C ILE A 264 17.67 14.24 1.54
N LYS A 265 17.65 14.20 2.87
CA LYS A 265 18.76 13.63 3.65
C LYS A 265 18.80 12.13 3.46
N GLU A 266 19.98 11.61 3.16
CA GLU A 266 20.24 10.19 2.96
C GLU A 266 20.21 9.40 4.27
N GLY A 267 19.82 8.12 4.21
CA GLY A 267 19.82 7.19 5.34
C GLY A 267 18.82 7.53 6.45
N VAL A 268 17.78 8.31 6.16
CA VAL A 268 16.78 8.69 7.17
C VAL A 268 15.74 7.60 7.33
N ARG A 269 15.44 7.26 8.58
CA ARG A 269 14.33 6.40 8.99
C ARG A 269 13.33 7.22 9.82
N THR A 270 12.03 7.11 9.52
CA THR A 270 11.00 7.92 10.17
C THR A 270 9.77 7.11 10.55
N ASN A 271 9.18 7.44 11.70
CA ASN A 271 7.89 6.91 12.17
C ASN A 271 6.72 7.87 11.85
N ALA A 272 6.92 8.84 10.97
CA ALA A 272 5.81 9.65 10.47
C ALA A 272 4.77 8.75 9.81
N MET A 273 3.55 8.73 10.36
CA MET A 273 2.46 7.91 9.81
C MET A 273 2.00 8.47 8.47
N VAL A 274 1.99 7.63 7.43
CA VAL A 274 1.55 7.96 6.06
C VAL A 274 0.46 6.99 5.63
N SER A 275 -0.56 7.50 4.95
CA SER A 275 -1.60 6.70 4.30
C SER A 275 -1.38 6.67 2.78
N GLY A 276 -1.79 5.59 2.11
CA GLY A 276 -1.70 5.47 0.64
C GLY A 276 -2.38 6.62 -0.11
N VAL A 277 -3.40 7.24 0.46
CA VAL A 277 -4.05 8.44 -0.10
C VAL A 277 -3.13 9.67 -0.16
N ASP A 278 -2.01 9.66 0.58
CA ASP A 278 -1.06 10.78 0.65
C ASP A 278 -0.07 10.81 -0.51
N ILE A 279 0.02 9.72 -1.28
CA ILE A 279 0.97 9.60 -2.40
C ILE A 279 0.64 10.64 -3.48
N LEU A 280 -0.63 10.69 -3.94
CA LEU A 280 -1.05 11.65 -4.97
C LEU A 280 -0.72 13.10 -4.60
N PRO A 281 -1.16 13.63 -3.44
CA PRO A 281 -0.87 15.03 -3.10
C PRO A 281 0.63 15.29 -2.93
N THR A 282 1.41 14.32 -2.47
CA THR A 282 2.86 14.47 -2.32
C THR A 282 3.56 14.56 -3.68
N LEU A 283 3.20 13.71 -4.63
CA LEU A 283 3.79 13.75 -5.98
C LEU A 283 3.45 15.07 -6.71
N ILE A 284 2.24 15.59 -6.53
CA ILE A 284 1.85 16.90 -7.08
C ILE A 284 2.65 18.03 -6.41
N ASP A 285 2.79 17.99 -5.09
CA ASP A 285 3.48 19.03 -4.30
C ASP A 285 4.98 19.10 -4.63
N VAL A 286 5.68 17.95 -4.67
CA VAL A 286 7.11 17.90 -5.04
C VAL A 286 7.34 18.31 -6.51
N ALA A 287 6.35 18.15 -7.38
CA ALA A 287 6.37 18.63 -8.75
C ALA A 287 6.05 20.14 -8.85
N GLY A 288 5.85 20.85 -7.75
CA GLY A 288 5.50 22.29 -7.72
C GLY A 288 4.06 22.58 -8.12
N GLY A 289 3.18 21.57 -8.11
CA GLY A 289 1.77 21.72 -8.47
C GLY A 289 0.89 22.08 -7.27
N LYS A 290 -0.35 22.46 -7.58
CA LYS A 290 -1.36 22.75 -6.56
C LYS A 290 -2.14 21.47 -6.24
N VAL A 291 -2.02 21.01 -5.01
CA VAL A 291 -2.79 19.86 -4.50
C VAL A 291 -4.30 20.12 -4.64
N PRO A 292 -5.08 19.20 -5.21
CA PRO A 292 -6.53 19.35 -5.33
C PRO A 292 -7.20 19.50 -3.96
N LYS A 293 -8.20 20.38 -3.89
CA LYS A 293 -9.07 20.47 -2.71
C LYS A 293 -10.06 19.31 -2.68
N GLY A 294 -10.48 18.94 -1.47
CA GLY A 294 -11.53 17.95 -1.26
C GLY A 294 -11.07 16.50 -1.44
N ILE A 295 -9.78 16.21 -1.44
CA ILE A 295 -9.24 14.85 -1.30
C ILE A 295 -8.98 14.53 0.18
N ASP A 296 -8.80 13.24 0.52
CA ASP A 296 -8.47 12.79 1.89
C ASP A 296 -6.96 12.81 2.16
N GLY A 297 -6.21 12.74 1.09
CA GLY A 297 -4.75 12.73 1.13
C GLY A 297 -4.17 14.10 1.48
N GLN A 298 -3.02 14.06 2.15
CA GLN A 298 -2.21 15.21 2.54
C GLN A 298 -0.79 15.00 2.04
N SER A 299 -0.09 16.08 1.63
CA SER A 299 1.30 15.97 1.21
C SER A 299 2.23 15.73 2.41
N PHE A 300 3.06 14.68 2.34
CA PHE A 300 4.16 14.46 3.27
C PHE A 300 5.51 15.02 2.77
N ALA A 301 5.51 15.84 1.73
CA ALA A 301 6.71 16.54 1.27
C ALA A 301 7.43 17.32 2.39
N PRO A 302 6.75 17.95 3.38
CA PRO A 302 7.42 18.57 4.52
C PRO A 302 8.25 17.59 5.36
N VAL A 303 7.84 16.32 5.46
CA VAL A 303 8.63 15.26 6.13
C VAL A 303 9.84 14.90 5.28
N LEU A 304 9.68 14.70 3.99
CA LEU A 304 10.77 14.42 3.05
C LEU A 304 11.87 15.49 3.11
N LEU A 305 11.46 16.76 3.17
CA LEU A 305 12.37 17.91 3.21
C LEU A 305 12.90 18.23 4.63
N GLY A 306 12.61 17.37 5.62
CA GLY A 306 13.08 17.56 6.99
C GLY A 306 12.46 18.74 7.75
N LYS A 307 11.39 19.35 7.23
CA LYS A 307 10.68 20.48 7.85
C LYS A 307 9.84 20.07 9.07
N THR A 308 9.41 18.81 9.11
CA THR A 308 8.67 18.19 10.22
C THR A 308 9.03 16.72 10.36
N LYS A 309 8.81 16.15 11.56
CA LYS A 309 8.97 14.71 11.84
C LYS A 309 7.63 13.98 11.94
N VAL A 310 6.53 14.70 11.88
CA VAL A 310 5.17 14.16 12.00
C VAL A 310 4.35 14.50 10.76
N HIS A 311 3.41 13.63 10.42
CA HIS A 311 2.50 13.86 9.31
C HIS A 311 1.05 13.61 9.72
N ARG A 312 0.68 12.37 10.05
CA ARG A 312 -0.67 12.03 10.53
C ARG A 312 -0.62 11.57 11.99
N ASP A 313 -1.66 11.90 12.75
CA ASP A 313 -1.91 11.39 14.11
C ASP A 313 -2.82 10.14 14.11
N LYS A 314 -3.52 9.89 12.99
CA LYS A 314 -4.49 8.81 12.80
C LYS A 314 -4.35 8.18 11.42
N ILE A 315 -4.54 6.87 11.38
CA ILE A 315 -4.67 6.10 10.12
C ILE A 315 -6.00 5.36 10.16
N PHE A 316 -6.79 5.50 9.10
CA PHE A 316 -8.01 4.74 8.89
C PHE A 316 -7.80 3.75 7.75
N THR A 317 -8.32 2.54 7.92
CA THR A 317 -8.27 1.50 6.88
C THR A 317 -9.60 0.77 6.77
N THR A 318 -9.96 0.35 5.56
CA THR A 318 -11.24 -0.29 5.28
C THR A 318 -11.03 -1.53 4.42
N ASN A 319 -11.81 -2.58 4.67
CA ASN A 319 -12.01 -3.68 3.73
C ASN A 319 -13.50 -3.98 3.65
N THR A 320 -14.01 -4.21 2.45
CA THR A 320 -15.45 -4.51 2.28
C THR A 320 -15.64 -5.91 1.72
N GLY A 321 -14.80 -6.35 0.79
CA GLY A 321 -14.87 -7.70 0.26
C GLY A 321 -14.19 -7.90 -1.10
N ASP A 322 -14.26 -9.14 -1.58
CA ASP A 322 -13.76 -9.56 -2.89
C ASP A 322 -14.67 -10.65 -3.47
N LYS A 323 -15.81 -10.24 -4.00
CA LYS A 323 -16.85 -11.13 -4.50
C LYS A 323 -17.18 -12.22 -3.47
N GLU A 324 -17.58 -13.41 -3.91
CA GLU A 324 -17.89 -14.57 -3.06
C GLU A 324 -16.69 -15.11 -2.25
N MET A 325 -15.47 -14.71 -2.59
CA MET A 325 -14.27 -15.20 -1.90
C MET A 325 -14.03 -14.53 -0.55
N ASN A 326 -14.44 -13.27 -0.40
CA ASN A 326 -14.33 -12.53 0.84
C ASN A 326 -15.51 -11.57 0.97
N VAL A 327 -16.43 -11.86 1.87
CA VAL A 327 -17.57 -11.00 2.20
C VAL A 327 -17.54 -10.73 3.69
N PHE A 328 -16.52 -9.97 4.12
CA PHE A 328 -16.29 -9.67 5.53
C PHE A 328 -15.90 -8.20 5.69
N PRO A 329 -16.89 -7.29 5.82
CA PRO A 329 -16.63 -5.86 5.93
C PRO A 329 -16.00 -5.51 7.28
N ILE A 330 -14.90 -4.77 7.23
CA ILE A 330 -14.10 -4.38 8.40
C ILE A 330 -13.70 -2.92 8.27
N ARG A 331 -13.64 -2.22 9.40
CA ARG A 331 -13.12 -0.85 9.51
C ARG A 331 -12.12 -0.77 10.64
N SER A 332 -11.11 0.07 10.51
CA SER A 332 -10.17 0.26 11.61
C SER A 332 -9.66 1.69 11.71
N VAL A 333 -9.20 2.04 12.92
CA VAL A 333 -8.43 3.24 13.21
C VAL A 333 -7.21 2.89 14.06
N ARG A 334 -6.06 3.44 13.67
CA ARG A 334 -4.85 3.49 14.48
C ARG A 334 -4.65 4.91 14.99
N MET A 335 -4.42 5.07 16.30
CA MET A 335 -4.02 6.32 16.94
C MET A 335 -2.82 6.06 17.86
N GLY A 336 -1.69 6.64 17.51
CA GLY A 336 -0.44 6.36 18.18
C GLY A 336 -0.11 4.87 18.15
N ARG A 337 0.03 4.25 19.35
CA ARG A 337 0.34 2.82 19.48
C ARG A 337 -0.87 1.89 19.50
N TYR A 338 -2.10 2.42 19.58
CA TYR A 338 -3.30 1.61 19.67
C TYR A 338 -4.01 1.51 18.33
N LYS A 339 -4.49 0.30 18.01
CA LYS A 339 -5.34 0.02 16.85
C LYS A 339 -6.64 -0.61 17.30
N TYR A 340 -7.73 -0.07 16.81
CA TYR A 340 -9.08 -0.60 16.97
C TYR A 340 -9.60 -1.11 15.63
N ILE A 341 -10.17 -2.32 15.64
CA ILE A 341 -10.82 -2.95 14.48
C ILE A 341 -12.28 -3.22 14.84
N HIS A 342 -13.18 -2.83 13.94
CA HIS A 342 -14.60 -3.12 14.00
C HIS A 342 -14.94 -4.11 12.87
N ASN A 343 -15.24 -5.36 13.25
CA ASN A 343 -15.74 -6.39 12.36
C ASN A 343 -17.27 -6.20 12.26
N LEU A 344 -17.76 -5.70 11.13
CA LEU A 344 -19.15 -5.27 10.96
C LEU A 344 -20.13 -6.45 10.88
N ARG A 345 -19.63 -7.65 10.59
CA ARG A 345 -20.41 -8.88 10.52
C ARG A 345 -19.73 -10.00 11.33
N PRO A 346 -19.72 -9.89 12.68
CA PRO A 346 -19.13 -10.91 13.56
C PRO A 346 -19.86 -12.25 13.50
N ASP A 347 -21.07 -12.27 12.95
CA ASP A 347 -21.89 -13.45 12.67
C ASP A 347 -21.49 -14.17 11.36
N ALA A 348 -20.51 -13.65 10.61
CA ALA A 348 -20.04 -14.21 9.35
C ALA A 348 -18.63 -14.82 9.46
N TYR A 349 -18.33 -15.77 8.57
CA TYR A 349 -16.98 -16.26 8.38
C TYR A 349 -16.13 -15.27 7.57
N HIS A 350 -14.92 -15.02 8.04
CA HIS A 350 -13.87 -14.47 7.18
C HIS A 350 -13.30 -15.58 6.31
N THR A 351 -13.22 -15.33 5.01
CA THR A 351 -12.62 -16.21 4.01
C THR A 351 -11.84 -15.39 2.98
N ASN A 352 -10.99 -16.01 2.19
CA ASN A 352 -10.37 -15.39 1.02
C ASN A 352 -10.03 -16.44 -0.06
N HIS A 353 -9.40 -16.00 -1.14
CA HIS A 353 -9.01 -16.88 -2.24
C HIS A 353 -8.12 -18.04 -1.81
N SER A 354 -7.26 -17.86 -0.80
CA SER A 354 -6.30 -18.86 -0.37
C SER A 354 -6.99 -20.05 0.30
N ASP A 355 -7.86 -19.82 1.28
CA ASP A 355 -8.59 -20.87 1.99
C ASP A 355 -9.74 -21.45 1.18
N ARG A 356 -10.29 -20.67 0.21
CA ARG A 356 -11.40 -21.11 -0.64
C ARG A 356 -10.95 -21.94 -1.83
N LEU A 357 -9.85 -21.56 -2.49
CA LEU A 357 -9.39 -22.21 -3.73
C LEU A 357 -8.33 -23.29 -3.51
N ARG A 358 -7.49 -23.14 -2.50
CA ARG A 358 -6.44 -24.07 -2.07
C ARG A 358 -5.59 -24.65 -3.21
N SER A 359 -5.29 -23.83 -4.23
CA SER A 359 -4.49 -24.24 -5.37
C SER A 359 -2.99 -24.03 -5.12
N ASP A 360 -2.15 -24.78 -5.85
CA ASP A 360 -0.69 -24.65 -5.78
C ASP A 360 -0.23 -23.21 -6.08
N GLY A 361 0.83 -22.79 -5.37
CA GLY A 361 1.37 -21.43 -5.47
C GLY A 361 0.46 -20.33 -4.93
N ARG A 362 -0.63 -20.70 -4.23
CA ARG A 362 -1.59 -19.73 -3.70
C ARG A 362 -2.08 -20.06 -2.29
N GLY A 363 -2.66 -21.20 -2.07
CA GLY A 363 -3.30 -21.56 -0.80
C GLY A 363 -3.35 -23.05 -0.55
N ALA A 364 -2.61 -23.90 -1.28
CA ALA A 364 -2.60 -25.35 -1.08
C ALA A 364 -2.15 -25.75 0.34
N TYR A 365 -1.32 -24.92 0.99
CA TYR A 365 -0.90 -25.13 2.38
C TYR A 365 -2.09 -25.15 3.38
N TRP A 366 -3.26 -24.61 3.05
CA TRP A 366 -4.45 -24.65 3.91
C TRP A 366 -4.91 -26.09 4.24
N HIS A 367 -4.66 -27.06 3.38
CA HIS A 367 -4.94 -28.47 3.67
C HIS A 367 -4.17 -28.92 4.94
N SER A 368 -2.86 -28.62 4.98
CA SER A 368 -2.03 -28.96 6.14
C SER A 368 -2.43 -28.20 7.42
N TRP A 369 -2.96 -26.96 7.29
CA TRP A 369 -3.48 -26.20 8.41
C TRP A 369 -4.73 -26.83 9.02
N TYR A 370 -5.67 -27.26 8.19
CA TYR A 370 -6.87 -27.97 8.66
C TYR A 370 -6.53 -29.33 9.28
N ASP A 371 -5.54 -30.03 8.73
CA ASP A 371 -5.09 -31.31 9.29
C ASP A 371 -4.39 -31.11 10.64
N ALA A 372 -3.50 -30.14 10.75
CA ALA A 372 -2.86 -29.79 12.01
C ALA A 372 -3.90 -29.37 13.08
N ALA A 373 -4.92 -28.62 12.71
CA ALA A 373 -5.97 -28.17 13.62
C ALA A 373 -6.81 -29.30 14.24
N LYS A 374 -6.77 -30.52 13.68
CA LYS A 374 -7.47 -31.70 14.25
C LYS A 374 -6.78 -32.23 15.51
N THR A 375 -5.49 -32.00 15.64
CA THR A 375 -4.66 -32.64 16.72
C THR A 375 -3.87 -31.63 17.55
N ASP A 376 -3.61 -30.41 17.01
CA ASP A 376 -2.91 -29.35 17.72
C ASP A 376 -3.88 -28.22 18.13
N PRO A 377 -4.13 -28.02 19.44
CA PRO A 377 -4.99 -26.96 19.94
C PRO A 377 -4.56 -25.54 19.50
N LYS A 378 -3.24 -25.30 19.38
CA LYS A 378 -2.72 -24.01 18.92
C LYS A 378 -3.05 -23.77 17.44
N ALA A 379 -2.88 -24.77 16.60
CA ALA A 379 -3.28 -24.71 15.20
C ALA A 379 -4.80 -24.52 15.07
N ALA A 380 -5.60 -25.21 15.88
CA ALA A 380 -7.05 -25.05 15.92
C ALA A 380 -7.48 -23.63 16.30
N GLU A 381 -6.78 -22.98 17.25
CA GLU A 381 -7.03 -21.59 17.64
C GLU A 381 -6.71 -20.61 16.50
N ILE A 382 -5.60 -20.81 15.79
CA ILE A 382 -5.19 -19.98 14.64
C ILE A 382 -6.24 -20.08 13.52
N VAL A 383 -6.68 -21.29 13.15
CA VAL A 383 -7.71 -21.51 12.12
C VAL A 383 -9.03 -20.87 12.55
N LYS A 384 -9.44 -21.09 13.82
CA LYS A 384 -10.64 -20.47 14.37
C LYS A 384 -10.57 -18.94 14.31
N ARG A 385 -9.46 -18.35 14.77
CA ARG A 385 -9.26 -16.89 14.75
C ARG A 385 -9.28 -16.32 13.32
N TYR A 386 -8.80 -17.06 12.35
CA TYR A 386 -8.85 -16.65 10.96
C TYR A 386 -10.28 -16.54 10.46
N HIS A 387 -11.11 -17.56 10.72
CA HIS A 387 -12.48 -17.63 10.20
C HIS A 387 -13.52 -16.88 11.04
N THR A 388 -13.36 -16.83 12.36
CA THR A 388 -14.36 -16.25 13.27
C THR A 388 -13.75 -15.16 14.12
N ARG A 389 -14.35 -13.98 14.12
CA ARG A 389 -13.80 -12.80 14.81
C ARG A 389 -14.85 -12.15 15.70
N PRO A 390 -14.45 -11.59 16.85
CA PRO A 390 -15.33 -10.79 17.66
C PRO A 390 -15.67 -9.49 16.94
N GLU A 391 -16.77 -8.85 17.33
CA GLU A 391 -17.19 -7.56 16.79
C GLU A 391 -16.09 -6.49 16.94
N PHE A 392 -15.42 -6.46 18.09
CA PHE A 392 -14.39 -5.47 18.40
C PHE A 392 -13.04 -6.11 18.71
N GLU A 393 -11.99 -5.55 18.11
CA GLU A 393 -10.63 -5.90 18.46
C GLU A 393 -9.85 -4.62 18.81
N LEU A 394 -8.99 -4.71 19.83
CA LEU A 394 -8.13 -3.63 20.26
C LEU A 394 -6.73 -4.17 20.52
N PHE A 395 -5.72 -3.54 19.93
CA PHE A 395 -4.32 -3.95 20.05
C PHE A 395 -3.43 -2.80 20.51
N ASP A 396 -2.40 -3.14 21.28
CA ASP A 396 -1.29 -2.26 21.64
C ASP A 396 -0.09 -2.65 20.79
N LEU A 397 0.08 -2.02 19.63
CA LEU A 397 1.07 -2.39 18.61
C LEU A 397 2.53 -2.26 19.08
N GLN A 398 2.79 -1.53 20.17
CA GLN A 398 4.12 -1.46 20.76
C GLN A 398 4.46 -2.72 21.57
N LYS A 399 3.46 -3.31 22.24
CA LYS A 399 3.63 -4.51 23.07
C LYS A 399 3.30 -5.80 22.34
N ASP A 400 2.46 -5.70 21.33
CA ASP A 400 1.94 -6.82 20.53
C ASP A 400 1.94 -6.44 19.04
N PRO A 401 3.12 -6.32 18.42
CA PRO A 401 3.25 -5.93 17.02
C PRO A 401 2.66 -6.94 16.04
N SER A 402 2.40 -8.16 16.49
CA SER A 402 1.76 -9.22 15.69
C SER A 402 0.26 -9.33 15.93
N GLU A 403 -0.32 -8.45 16.76
CA GLU A 403 -1.76 -8.35 17.01
C GLU A 403 -2.40 -9.69 17.45
N LEU A 404 -1.70 -10.44 18.31
CA LEU A 404 -2.15 -11.75 18.79
C LEU A 404 -3.11 -11.67 19.98
N HIS A 405 -3.09 -10.58 20.74
CA HIS A 405 -3.77 -10.43 22.01
C HIS A 405 -4.82 -9.33 21.99
N ASN A 406 -6.07 -9.69 21.70
CA ASN A 406 -7.19 -8.75 21.72
C ASN A 406 -7.46 -8.22 23.14
N LEU A 407 -7.35 -6.90 23.32
CA LEU A 407 -7.55 -6.17 24.58
C LEU A 407 -8.99 -5.65 24.78
N ALA A 408 -9.87 -5.79 23.78
CA ALA A 408 -11.20 -5.19 23.77
C ALA A 408 -12.07 -5.56 24.97
N LYS A 409 -11.94 -6.78 25.53
CA LYS A 409 -12.71 -7.23 26.70
C LYS A 409 -12.06 -6.89 28.05
N ARG A 410 -10.82 -6.35 28.08
CA ARG A 410 -10.11 -6.06 29.32
C ARG A 410 -10.59 -4.74 29.95
N LYS A 411 -11.03 -4.76 31.19
CA LYS A 411 -11.60 -3.60 31.93
C LYS A 411 -10.72 -2.34 31.82
N LYS A 412 -9.39 -2.46 32.01
CA LYS A 412 -8.47 -1.34 31.98
C LYS A 412 -8.35 -0.62 30.62
N PHE A 413 -8.82 -1.23 29.53
CA PHE A 413 -8.77 -0.65 28.19
C PHE A 413 -10.11 -0.13 27.66
N GLN A 414 -11.19 -0.17 28.46
CA GLN A 414 -12.52 0.24 28.02
C GLN A 414 -12.61 1.73 27.66
N ILE A 415 -11.85 2.59 28.32
CA ILE A 415 -11.78 4.03 27.99
C ILE A 415 -11.16 4.18 26.59
N LYS A 416 -10.02 3.51 26.35
CA LYS A 416 -9.33 3.56 25.05
C LYS A 416 -10.18 2.96 23.92
N LEU A 417 -10.88 1.87 24.19
CA LEU A 417 -11.81 1.26 23.23
C LEU A 417 -12.91 2.25 22.81
N ARG A 418 -13.56 2.92 23.78
CA ARG A 418 -14.59 3.92 23.49
C ARG A 418 -14.06 5.12 22.70
N GLU A 419 -12.87 5.62 23.05
CA GLU A 419 -12.21 6.72 22.35
C GLU A 419 -12.01 6.38 20.86
N LEU A 420 -11.36 5.25 20.56
CA LEU A 420 -11.07 4.83 19.20
C LEU A 420 -12.34 4.46 18.42
N SER A 421 -13.30 3.83 19.07
CA SER A 421 -14.60 3.51 18.46
C SER A 421 -15.37 4.78 18.07
N ALA A 422 -15.39 5.79 18.94
CA ALA A 422 -16.04 7.06 18.64
C ALA A 422 -15.35 7.80 17.48
N GLU A 423 -14.02 7.77 17.46
CA GLU A 423 -13.25 8.38 16.37
C GLU A 423 -13.51 7.67 15.03
N LEU A 424 -13.53 6.33 15.02
CA LEU A 424 -13.84 5.56 13.81
C LEU A 424 -15.26 5.85 13.32
N LYS A 425 -16.25 5.88 14.23
CA LYS A 425 -17.64 6.19 13.89
C LYS A 425 -17.80 7.60 13.30
N LYS A 426 -17.14 8.59 13.90
CA LYS A 426 -17.12 9.96 13.36
C LYS A 426 -16.58 9.97 11.94
N TRP A 427 -15.40 9.35 11.73
CA TRP A 427 -14.76 9.32 10.44
C TRP A 427 -15.58 8.59 9.36
N THR A 428 -16.17 7.42 9.66
CA THR A 428 -17.02 6.68 8.70
C THR A 428 -18.25 7.50 8.28
N THR A 429 -18.83 8.26 9.21
CA THR A 429 -19.93 9.19 8.91
C THR A 429 -19.48 10.32 7.97
N GLU A 430 -18.32 10.93 8.25
CA GLU A 430 -17.75 11.99 7.41
C GLU A 430 -17.38 11.49 6.00
N GLN A 431 -16.97 10.22 5.87
CA GLN A 431 -16.67 9.58 4.59
C GLN A 431 -17.92 9.20 3.79
N GLY A 432 -19.10 9.18 4.41
CA GLY A 432 -20.30 8.63 3.79
C GLY A 432 -20.19 7.13 3.55
N ASP A 433 -19.48 6.42 4.46
CA ASP A 433 -19.31 4.96 4.39
C ASP A 433 -20.62 4.27 4.82
N ASP A 434 -21.22 3.49 3.92
CA ASP A 434 -22.49 2.80 4.16
C ASP A 434 -22.39 1.60 5.11
N LEU A 435 -21.14 1.16 5.39
CA LEU A 435 -20.82 0.02 6.24
C LEU A 435 -21.40 -1.33 5.77
N LEU A 436 -21.87 -1.40 4.52
CA LEU A 436 -22.56 -2.58 4.00
C LEU A 436 -21.59 -3.62 3.42
N PRO A 437 -21.96 -4.91 3.43
CA PRO A 437 -21.15 -5.99 2.86
C PRO A 437 -21.41 -6.15 1.36
N HIS A 438 -21.90 -5.35 0.58
CA HIS A 438 -22.14 -5.39 -0.88
C HIS A 438 -22.47 -6.77 -1.52
N GLN A 439 -22.43 -7.86 -0.75
CA GLN A 439 -22.80 -9.23 -1.11
C GLN A 439 -23.25 -10.00 0.15
N GLU A 440 -23.92 -11.14 -0.01
CA GLU A 440 -24.33 -12.00 1.10
C GLU A 440 -23.10 -12.67 1.75
N PRO A 441 -22.90 -12.45 3.07
CA PRO A 441 -21.81 -13.09 3.80
C PRO A 441 -22.15 -14.54 4.17
N TYR A 442 -21.11 -15.35 4.36
CA TYR A 442 -21.24 -16.73 4.84
C TYR A 442 -21.45 -16.74 6.35
N LEU A 443 -22.66 -16.96 6.80
CA LEU A 443 -23.01 -16.92 8.24
C LEU A 443 -22.44 -18.12 9.00
N THR A 444 -21.91 -17.88 10.20
CA THR A 444 -21.28 -18.91 11.05
C THR A 444 -22.22 -20.00 11.54
N LYS A 445 -23.54 -19.77 11.46
CA LYS A 445 -24.58 -20.79 11.78
C LYS A 445 -24.73 -21.88 10.69
N HIS A 446 -24.09 -21.72 9.55
CA HIS A 446 -24.10 -22.67 8.44
C HIS A 446 -22.67 -23.05 8.07
N PRO A 447 -22.42 -24.25 7.49
CA PRO A 447 -21.14 -24.56 6.89
C PRO A 447 -20.78 -23.56 5.77
N ILE A 448 -19.49 -23.25 5.60
CA ILE A 448 -19.02 -22.46 4.47
C ILE A 448 -19.32 -23.24 3.18
N PRO A 449 -20.10 -22.69 2.23
CA PRO A 449 -20.42 -23.41 0.99
C PRO A 449 -19.18 -23.65 0.13
N GLU A 450 -19.10 -24.80 -0.51
CA GLU A 450 -18.02 -25.08 -1.47
C GLU A 450 -18.12 -24.16 -2.69
N ILE A 451 -16.98 -23.62 -3.14
CA ILE A 451 -16.92 -22.90 -4.41
C ILE A 451 -16.66 -23.90 -5.52
N LYS A 452 -17.69 -24.19 -6.31
CA LYS A 452 -17.55 -24.92 -7.56
C LYS A 452 -16.87 -24.02 -8.59
N ARG A 453 -15.60 -24.27 -8.92
CA ARG A 453 -15.00 -23.63 -10.11
C ARG A 453 -15.77 -24.09 -11.34
N PRO A 454 -16.16 -23.17 -12.25
CA PRO A 454 -16.48 -23.59 -13.60
C PRO A 454 -15.27 -24.37 -14.14
N SER A 455 -15.49 -25.57 -14.66
CA SER A 455 -14.47 -26.28 -15.41
C SER A 455 -13.91 -25.30 -16.44
N LYS A 456 -12.58 -25.17 -16.51
CA LYS A 456 -11.97 -24.44 -17.63
C LYS A 456 -12.39 -25.20 -18.89
N GLU A 457 -13.47 -24.78 -19.54
CA GLU A 457 -13.67 -25.12 -20.93
C GLU A 457 -12.42 -24.65 -21.67
N LYS A 458 -11.68 -25.61 -22.20
CA LYS A 458 -10.52 -25.37 -23.05
C LYS A 458 -11.03 -24.51 -24.22
N LYS A 459 -10.76 -23.22 -24.20
CA LYS A 459 -10.81 -22.35 -25.36
C LYS A 459 -9.45 -22.33 -26.03
#